data_24b8ce00045566401c737289730b5267
#
_entry.id   24b8ce00045566401c737289730b5267
#
_cell.length_a   1.000
_cell.length_b   1.000
_cell.length_c   1.000
_cell.angle_alpha   90.00
_cell.angle_beta   90.00
_cell.angle_gamma   90.00
#
_symmetry.space_group_name_H-M   'P 1'
#
loop_
_entity.id
_entity.type
_entity.pdbx_description
1 polymer ?
#
loop_
_entity_poly.entity_id
_entity_poly.type
_entity_poly.pdbx_seq_one_letter_code
_entity_poly.pdbx_strand_id
1 'polypeptide(L)'
;ESNREKQKSSYQFPTLKPSVKMGALKTEGSGRVVTLEWIAIPNVEKYAIYRDSILISKQEDLIYIDSLEWGKEYKFSINSIDPDNDEGALSEAIIVKTHPEVLTPDLTVKGNVNAVDLNWTDLSPVATFYKVFRNGSYLGDFDKPSFSDNVAPGKEYCYSVSAADQYGTEGEQSSTHCGKGQFAPPSNFTAEVMRNTVNFKWKSVEGVSGYHLYRNGELILTTQD
;
A
#
# COMPACT_ATOMS: atom_id res chain seq x y z
N GLU A 1 -23.42 -50.65 -57.58
CA GLU A 1 -22.56 -50.33 -56.43
C GLU A 1 -22.09 -48.93 -56.62
N SER A 2 -22.69 -48.00 -55.86
CA SER A 2 -22.43 -46.56 -55.95
C SER A 2 -21.35 -46.16 -54.98
N ASN A 3 -20.19 -45.75 -55.47
CA ASN A 3 -19.13 -45.10 -54.76
C ASN A 3 -19.59 -43.72 -54.42
N ARG A 4 -20.03 -43.49 -53.16
CA ARG A 4 -20.14 -42.17 -52.55
C ARG A 4 -18.80 -41.88 -51.88
N GLU A 5 -17.88 -41.30 -52.62
CA GLU A 5 -16.75 -40.57 -52.00
C GLU A 5 -17.32 -39.42 -51.18
N LYS A 6 -17.10 -39.52 -49.87
CA LYS A 6 -17.29 -38.40 -48.98
C LYS A 6 -16.24 -37.35 -49.31
N GLN A 7 -16.65 -36.32 -50.05
CA GLN A 7 -15.86 -35.10 -50.19
C GLN A 7 -15.70 -34.49 -48.78
N LYS A 8 -14.55 -34.72 -48.14
CA LYS A 8 -14.13 -33.92 -47.00
C LYS A 8 -13.93 -32.51 -47.54
N SER A 9 -14.86 -31.62 -47.23
CA SER A 9 -14.66 -30.19 -47.41
C SER A 9 -13.47 -29.77 -46.54
N SER A 10 -12.32 -29.56 -47.19
CA SER A 10 -11.17 -28.92 -46.55
C SER A 10 -11.49 -27.44 -46.41
N TYR A 11 -12.30 -27.11 -45.45
CA TYR A 11 -12.38 -25.74 -44.96
C TYR A 11 -11.04 -25.43 -44.32
N GLN A 12 -10.15 -24.78 -45.06
CA GLN A 12 -8.97 -24.16 -44.47
C GLN A 12 -9.49 -22.96 -43.67
N PHE A 13 -9.52 -23.10 -42.36
CA PHE A 13 -9.68 -21.98 -41.49
C PHE A 13 -8.64 -20.91 -41.86
N PRO A 14 -9.05 -19.65 -42.09
CA PRO A 14 -8.07 -18.61 -42.28
C PRO A 14 -7.21 -18.57 -41.01
N THR A 15 -5.90 -18.61 -41.18
CA THR A 15 -4.89 -18.42 -40.13
C THR A 15 -4.92 -16.97 -39.62
N LEU A 16 -6.09 -16.48 -39.25
CA LEU A 16 -6.28 -15.18 -38.62
C LEU A 16 -5.81 -15.29 -37.19
N LYS A 17 -4.62 -14.76 -36.97
CA LYS A 17 -4.13 -14.53 -35.58
C LYS A 17 -5.15 -13.67 -34.85
N PRO A 18 -5.65 -14.08 -33.68
CA PRO A 18 -6.50 -13.21 -32.88
C PRO A 18 -5.80 -11.87 -32.63
N SER A 19 -6.48 -10.77 -32.90
CA SER A 19 -5.96 -9.45 -32.53
C SER A 19 -6.31 -9.21 -31.09
N VAL A 20 -5.34 -9.42 -30.19
CA VAL A 20 -5.51 -9.10 -28.77
C VAL A 20 -5.31 -7.60 -28.60
N LYS A 21 -6.37 -6.87 -28.26
CA LYS A 21 -6.23 -5.52 -27.71
C LYS A 21 -6.08 -5.65 -26.20
N MET A 22 -4.96 -5.18 -25.67
CA MET A 22 -4.89 -4.90 -24.26
C MET A 22 -5.92 -3.79 -23.95
N GLY A 23 -6.99 -4.16 -23.25
CA GLY A 23 -7.73 -3.18 -22.48
C GLY A 23 -6.73 -2.55 -21.49
N ALA A 24 -6.81 -1.24 -21.30
CA ALA A 24 -5.94 -0.55 -20.34
C ALA A 24 -5.88 -1.39 -19.07
N LEU A 25 -4.66 -1.63 -18.56
CA LEU A 25 -4.43 -2.21 -17.25
C LEU A 25 -5.31 -1.43 -16.26
N LYS A 26 -6.52 -1.88 -16.04
CA LYS A 26 -7.34 -1.41 -14.94
C LYS A 26 -6.79 -2.08 -13.69
N THR A 27 -5.79 -1.47 -13.11
CA THR A 27 -5.34 -1.76 -11.77
C THR A 27 -6.40 -1.24 -10.80
N GLU A 28 -7.53 -1.92 -10.72
CA GLU A 28 -8.46 -1.64 -9.64
C GLU A 28 -7.83 -2.18 -8.36
N GLY A 29 -7.18 -1.28 -7.64
CA GLY A 29 -6.83 -1.42 -6.23
C GLY A 29 -5.54 -2.15 -5.87
N SER A 30 -4.93 -3.02 -6.69
CA SER A 30 -3.82 -3.85 -6.20
C SER A 30 -2.60 -3.99 -7.12
N GLY A 31 -2.57 -3.37 -8.28
CA GLY A 31 -1.41 -3.43 -9.21
C GLY A 31 -1.04 -4.82 -9.75
N ARG A 32 -1.86 -5.85 -9.47
CA ARG A 32 -1.63 -7.24 -9.88
C ARG A 32 -2.79 -7.92 -10.60
N VAL A 33 -3.90 -7.22 -10.82
CA VAL A 33 -5.03 -7.73 -11.61
C VAL A 33 -4.85 -7.30 -13.06
N VAL A 34 -4.90 -8.24 -13.99
CA VAL A 34 -4.85 -7.99 -15.42
C VAL A 34 -6.19 -8.35 -16.05
N THR A 35 -6.68 -7.48 -16.94
CA THR A 35 -7.82 -7.77 -17.79
C THR A 35 -7.34 -7.87 -19.23
N LEU A 36 -7.58 -9.02 -19.87
CA LEU A 36 -7.31 -9.26 -21.27
C LEU A 36 -8.64 -9.17 -22.04
N GLU A 37 -8.67 -8.35 -23.07
CA GLU A 37 -9.82 -8.22 -23.96
C GLU A 37 -9.38 -8.44 -25.40
N TRP A 38 -10.21 -9.12 -26.19
CA TRP A 38 -9.95 -9.36 -27.61
C TRP A 38 -11.21 -9.24 -28.44
N ILE A 39 -11.04 -9.17 -29.75
CA ILE A 39 -12.14 -9.05 -30.70
C ILE A 39 -12.55 -10.44 -31.15
N ALA A 40 -13.86 -10.70 -31.23
CA ALA A 40 -14.41 -11.92 -31.76
C ALA A 40 -13.94 -12.20 -33.21
N ILE A 41 -13.53 -13.43 -33.46
CA ILE A 41 -13.18 -13.90 -34.79
C ILE A 41 -14.43 -14.54 -35.37
N PRO A 42 -14.84 -14.23 -36.65
CA PRO A 42 -15.98 -14.83 -37.28
C PRO A 42 -15.87 -16.36 -37.28
N ASN A 43 -16.96 -17.06 -36.93
CA ASN A 43 -17.08 -18.52 -36.85
C ASN A 43 -16.16 -19.18 -35.78
N VAL A 44 -15.71 -18.43 -34.80
CA VAL A 44 -14.99 -18.92 -33.60
C VAL A 44 -15.84 -18.67 -32.39
N GLU A 45 -16.12 -19.70 -31.62
CA GLU A 45 -16.94 -19.60 -30.40
C GLU A 45 -16.09 -19.67 -29.12
N LYS A 46 -14.92 -20.33 -29.19
CA LYS A 46 -14.08 -20.57 -28.04
C LYS A 46 -12.65 -20.08 -28.24
N TYR A 47 -12.02 -19.69 -27.13
CA TYR A 47 -10.64 -19.23 -27.09
C TYR A 47 -9.88 -19.94 -25.96
N ALA A 48 -8.62 -20.31 -26.25
CA ALA A 48 -7.71 -20.82 -25.24
C ALA A 48 -6.72 -19.72 -24.85
N ILE A 49 -6.59 -19.46 -23.56
CA ILE A 49 -5.73 -18.43 -22.98
C ILE A 49 -4.52 -19.11 -22.35
N TYR A 50 -3.34 -18.61 -22.68
CA TYR A 50 -2.07 -19.11 -22.19
C TYR A 50 -1.34 -18.03 -21.39
N ARG A 51 -0.76 -18.43 -20.26
CA ARG A 51 0.17 -17.62 -19.47
C ARG A 51 1.50 -18.38 -19.40
N ASP A 52 2.58 -17.74 -19.83
CA ASP A 52 3.94 -18.33 -19.88
C ASP A 52 3.97 -19.71 -20.61
N SER A 53 3.22 -19.80 -21.71
CA SER A 53 3.02 -21.02 -22.51
C SER A 53 2.20 -22.13 -21.82
N ILE A 54 1.61 -21.88 -20.66
CA ILE A 54 0.74 -22.81 -19.94
C ILE A 54 -0.71 -22.42 -20.21
N LEU A 55 -1.53 -23.39 -20.61
CA LEU A 55 -2.97 -23.20 -20.79
C LEU A 55 -3.62 -22.92 -19.42
N ILE A 56 -4.27 -21.75 -19.30
CA ILE A 56 -4.92 -21.33 -18.05
C ILE A 56 -6.44 -21.26 -18.14
N SER A 57 -7.01 -21.06 -19.33
CA SER A 57 -8.46 -21.06 -19.54
C SER A 57 -8.84 -21.45 -20.94
N LYS A 58 -10.04 -22.07 -21.10
CA LYS A 58 -10.77 -22.19 -22.36
C LYS A 58 -12.17 -21.63 -22.14
N GLN A 59 -12.56 -20.61 -22.91
CA GLN A 59 -13.81 -19.87 -22.70
C GLN A 59 -14.41 -19.30 -23.97
N GLU A 60 -15.69 -18.93 -23.92
CA GLU A 60 -16.45 -18.28 -25.00
C GLU A 60 -16.41 -16.74 -24.83
N ASP A 61 -16.23 -16.25 -23.60
CA ASP A 61 -16.14 -14.84 -23.30
C ASP A 61 -14.91 -14.20 -23.97
N LEU A 62 -15.05 -12.92 -24.34
CA LEU A 62 -14.00 -12.11 -24.96
C LEU A 62 -13.18 -11.31 -23.94
N ILE A 63 -13.39 -11.59 -22.66
CA ILE A 63 -12.71 -10.94 -21.53
C ILE A 63 -12.20 -12.03 -20.58
N TYR A 64 -10.96 -11.92 -20.17
CA TYR A 64 -10.36 -12.77 -19.15
C TYR A 64 -9.68 -11.91 -18.09
N ILE A 65 -9.94 -12.21 -16.80
CA ILE A 65 -9.36 -11.50 -15.66
C ILE A 65 -8.51 -12.49 -14.87
N ASP A 66 -7.27 -12.08 -14.59
CA ASP A 66 -6.31 -12.87 -13.82
C ASP A 66 -5.72 -12.07 -12.68
N SER A 67 -5.44 -12.74 -11.55
CA SER A 67 -4.73 -12.21 -10.42
C SER A 67 -3.30 -12.77 -10.39
N LEU A 68 -2.32 -11.89 -10.51
CA LEU A 68 -0.92 -12.24 -10.67
C LEU A 68 -0.14 -12.05 -9.36
N GLU A 69 1.07 -12.58 -9.28
CA GLU A 69 1.97 -12.31 -8.16
C GLU A 69 2.63 -10.94 -8.34
N TRP A 70 3.04 -10.33 -7.23
CA TRP A 70 3.73 -9.06 -7.23
C TRP A 70 5.13 -9.12 -7.85
N GLY A 71 5.52 -8.05 -8.53
CA GLY A 71 6.89 -7.84 -9.01
C GLY A 71 7.35 -8.82 -10.09
N LYS A 72 6.43 -9.45 -10.81
CA LYS A 72 6.74 -10.44 -11.85
C LYS A 72 6.35 -9.98 -13.25
N GLU A 73 6.96 -10.61 -14.24
CA GLU A 73 6.63 -10.46 -15.65
C GLU A 73 5.96 -11.75 -16.15
N TYR A 74 4.88 -11.60 -16.91
CA TYR A 74 4.11 -12.69 -17.50
C TYR A 74 3.91 -12.45 -18.99
N LYS A 75 3.83 -13.53 -19.75
CA LYS A 75 3.52 -13.51 -21.19
C LYS A 75 2.17 -14.16 -21.44
N PHE A 76 1.22 -13.38 -21.94
CA PHE A 76 -0.09 -13.88 -22.31
C PHE A 76 -0.20 -14.02 -23.82
N SER A 77 -0.80 -15.12 -24.29
CA SER A 77 -1.21 -15.34 -25.67
C SER A 77 -2.53 -16.07 -25.70
N ILE A 78 -3.26 -15.91 -26.80
CA ILE A 78 -4.52 -16.61 -27.01
C ILE A 78 -4.53 -17.31 -28.39
N ASN A 79 -5.32 -18.33 -28.52
CA ASN A 79 -5.71 -18.86 -29.82
C ASN A 79 -7.24 -19.10 -29.92
N SER A 80 -7.72 -19.30 -31.11
CA SER A 80 -9.08 -19.71 -31.38
C SER A 80 -9.19 -21.24 -31.31
N ILE A 81 -10.37 -21.71 -30.92
CA ILE A 81 -10.72 -23.14 -30.92
C ILE A 81 -11.89 -23.32 -31.87
N ASP A 82 -11.78 -24.25 -32.81
CA ASP A 82 -12.84 -24.56 -33.74
C ASP A 82 -13.88 -25.52 -33.15
N PRO A 83 -15.02 -25.77 -33.83
CA PRO A 83 -16.05 -26.69 -33.36
C PRO A 83 -15.58 -28.16 -33.22
N ASP A 84 -14.49 -28.53 -33.88
CA ASP A 84 -13.87 -29.85 -33.77
C ASP A 84 -12.86 -29.95 -32.63
N ASN A 85 -12.70 -28.87 -31.82
CA ASN A 85 -11.73 -28.67 -30.76
C ASN A 85 -10.26 -28.56 -31.21
N ASP A 86 -10.02 -28.27 -32.48
CA ASP A 86 -8.67 -27.99 -32.96
C ASP A 86 -8.28 -26.52 -32.63
N GLU A 87 -7.06 -26.34 -32.16
CA GLU A 87 -6.55 -25.03 -31.80
C GLU A 87 -5.85 -24.33 -32.98
N GLY A 88 -6.25 -23.10 -33.24
CA GLY A 88 -5.60 -22.23 -34.23
C GLY A 88 -4.20 -21.75 -33.77
N ALA A 89 -3.56 -20.92 -34.60
CA ALA A 89 -2.27 -20.34 -34.25
C ALA A 89 -2.39 -19.39 -33.06
N LEU A 90 -1.36 -19.38 -32.18
CA LEU A 90 -1.26 -18.44 -31.08
C LEU A 90 -1.11 -17.01 -31.61
N SER A 91 -1.73 -16.06 -30.91
CA SER A 91 -1.48 -14.62 -31.08
C SER A 91 -0.03 -14.28 -30.77
N GLU A 92 0.38 -13.06 -31.11
CA GLU A 92 1.59 -12.48 -30.51
C GLU A 92 1.41 -12.38 -29.00
N ALA A 93 2.50 -12.60 -28.26
CA ALA A 93 2.46 -12.54 -26.81
C ALA A 93 2.39 -11.09 -26.31
N ILE A 94 1.53 -10.84 -25.33
CA ILE A 94 1.47 -9.59 -24.58
C ILE A 94 2.27 -9.79 -23.31
N ILE A 95 3.20 -8.86 -23.04
CA ILE A 95 4.00 -8.85 -21.83
C ILE A 95 3.31 -7.96 -20.78
N VAL A 96 3.03 -8.54 -19.62
CA VAL A 96 2.45 -7.84 -18.46
C VAL A 96 3.47 -7.87 -17.34
N LYS A 97 3.75 -6.70 -16.74
CA LYS A 97 4.61 -6.56 -15.55
C LYS A 97 3.76 -6.05 -14.40
N THR A 98 3.77 -6.79 -13.31
CA THR A 98 3.12 -6.35 -12.06
C THR A 98 4.04 -5.44 -11.28
N HIS A 99 3.45 -4.55 -10.45
CA HIS A 99 4.21 -3.71 -9.55
C HIS A 99 4.82 -4.53 -8.41
N PRO A 100 5.91 -4.06 -7.77
CA PRO A 100 6.36 -4.61 -6.49
C PRO A 100 5.27 -4.46 -5.42
N GLU A 101 5.25 -5.38 -4.47
CA GLU A 101 4.34 -5.30 -3.33
C GLU A 101 4.69 -4.10 -2.44
N VAL A 102 3.69 -3.31 -2.06
CA VAL A 102 3.85 -2.24 -1.08
C VAL A 102 3.66 -2.83 0.31
N LEU A 103 4.77 -3.02 1.01
CA LEU A 103 4.79 -3.61 2.34
C LEU A 103 4.20 -2.68 3.41
N THR A 104 3.79 -3.26 4.54
CA THR A 104 3.35 -2.52 5.72
C THR A 104 4.53 -1.93 6.47
N PRO A 105 4.57 -0.60 6.76
CA PRO A 105 5.64 -0.01 7.57
C PRO A 105 5.55 -0.43 9.04
N ASP A 106 6.69 -0.63 9.69
CA ASP A 106 6.76 -0.76 11.15
C ASP A 106 6.81 0.65 11.78
N LEU A 107 5.79 1.00 12.57
CA LEU A 107 5.67 2.32 13.21
C LEU A 107 6.19 2.30 14.64
N THR A 108 6.95 3.33 15.00
CA THR A 108 7.30 3.67 16.38
C THR A 108 6.81 5.06 16.71
N VAL A 109 6.30 5.23 17.96
CA VAL A 109 5.71 6.48 18.42
C VAL A 109 6.35 6.88 19.76
N LYS A 110 6.81 8.13 19.88
CA LYS A 110 7.45 8.65 21.07
C LYS A 110 6.90 10.03 21.42
N GLY A 111 6.47 10.20 22.67
CA GLY A 111 6.10 11.52 23.18
C GLY A 111 7.28 12.47 23.28
N ASN A 112 7.07 13.72 22.88
CA ASN A 112 8.02 14.83 22.97
C ASN A 112 7.33 16.08 23.52
N VAL A 113 8.09 17.14 23.81
CA VAL A 113 7.55 18.39 24.35
C VAL A 113 6.59 19.02 23.33
N ASN A 114 5.32 19.15 23.72
CA ASN A 114 4.21 19.62 22.87
C ASN A 114 4.07 18.89 21.53
N ALA A 115 4.61 17.67 21.43
CA ALA A 115 4.63 16.90 20.20
C ALA A 115 4.59 15.39 20.45
N VAL A 116 4.30 14.66 19.40
CA VAL A 116 4.51 13.22 19.29
C VAL A 116 5.34 12.96 18.05
N ASP A 117 6.48 12.32 18.23
CA ASP A 117 7.39 11.95 17.14
C ASP A 117 7.05 10.53 16.64
N LEU A 118 6.88 10.42 15.35
CA LEU A 118 6.61 9.19 14.61
C LEU A 118 7.83 8.85 13.76
N ASN A 119 8.23 7.59 13.78
CA ASN A 119 9.22 7.06 12.86
C ASN A 119 8.75 5.69 12.37
N TRP A 120 9.01 5.37 11.12
CA TRP A 120 8.64 4.08 10.54
C TRP A 120 9.68 3.56 9.58
N THR A 121 9.52 2.31 9.15
CA THR A 121 10.44 1.67 8.20
C THR A 121 10.44 2.42 6.87
N ASP A 122 11.62 2.76 6.38
CA ASP A 122 11.78 3.26 5.00
C ASP A 122 11.61 2.12 4.01
N LEU A 123 10.59 2.21 3.19
CA LEU A 123 10.23 1.23 2.15
C LEU A 123 10.61 1.71 0.74
N SER A 124 11.44 2.74 0.62
CA SER A 124 11.95 3.19 -0.69
C SER A 124 12.83 2.10 -1.35
N PRO A 125 12.88 1.97 -2.67
CA PRO A 125 12.21 2.84 -3.66
C PRO A 125 10.78 2.41 -4.02
N VAL A 126 10.22 1.37 -3.40
CA VAL A 126 8.86 0.89 -3.70
C VAL A 126 7.82 1.90 -3.22
N ALA A 127 7.90 2.31 -1.96
CA ALA A 127 7.10 3.40 -1.45
C ALA A 127 7.68 4.75 -1.91
N THR A 128 6.81 5.61 -2.42
CA THR A 128 7.16 6.98 -2.81
C THR A 128 6.61 8.02 -1.84
N PHE A 129 5.60 7.65 -1.07
CA PHE A 129 5.06 8.44 0.02
C PHE A 129 4.37 7.54 1.06
N TYR A 130 4.06 8.13 2.21
CA TYR A 130 3.41 7.48 3.34
C TYR A 130 2.20 8.29 3.75
N LYS A 131 1.09 7.62 4.06
CA LYS A 131 -0.11 8.22 4.62
C LYS A 131 -0.14 8.01 6.11
N VAL A 132 -0.25 9.10 6.85
CA VAL A 132 -0.31 9.08 8.31
C VAL A 132 -1.74 9.30 8.78
N PHE A 133 -2.16 8.53 9.76
CA PHE A 133 -3.47 8.63 10.38
C PHE A 133 -3.30 8.93 11.87
N ARG A 134 -4.14 9.82 12.41
CA ARG A 134 -4.23 10.13 13.84
C ARG A 134 -5.63 9.86 14.36
N ASN A 135 -5.75 9.00 15.38
CA ASN A 135 -7.02 8.55 15.94
C ASN A 135 -7.98 8.00 14.86
N GLY A 136 -7.45 7.27 13.89
CA GLY A 136 -8.18 6.71 12.77
C GLY A 136 -8.54 7.68 11.64
N SER A 137 -8.21 8.98 11.78
CA SER A 137 -8.47 9.99 10.75
C SER A 137 -7.19 10.30 9.97
N TYR A 138 -7.31 10.38 8.65
CA TYR A 138 -6.21 10.77 7.76
C TYR A 138 -5.66 12.15 8.14
N LEU A 139 -4.33 12.24 8.29
CA LEU A 139 -3.62 13.44 8.67
C LEU A 139 -2.89 14.10 7.50
N GLY A 140 -2.30 13.30 6.62
CA GLY A 140 -1.57 13.80 5.44
C GLY A 140 -0.64 12.77 4.82
N ASP A 141 -0.04 13.17 3.68
CA ASP A 141 0.98 12.40 2.95
C ASP A 141 2.37 12.96 3.29
N PHE A 142 3.34 12.05 3.44
CA PHE A 142 4.73 12.37 3.82
C PHE A 142 5.71 11.59 2.93
N ASP A 143 6.75 12.26 2.46
CA ASP A 143 7.80 11.70 1.60
C ASP A 143 8.98 11.09 2.39
N LYS A 144 9.02 11.32 3.72
CA LYS A 144 10.06 10.82 4.63
C LYS A 144 9.48 9.82 5.60
N PRO A 145 10.28 8.86 6.08
CA PRO A 145 9.82 7.84 7.03
C PRO A 145 9.74 8.37 8.47
N SER A 146 9.39 9.65 8.65
CA SER A 146 9.25 10.28 9.95
C SER A 146 8.35 11.51 9.90
N PHE A 147 7.66 11.78 11.01
CA PHE A 147 6.84 12.97 11.18
C PHE A 147 6.77 13.35 12.67
N SER A 148 6.77 14.64 12.97
CA SER A 148 6.53 15.15 14.31
C SER A 148 5.21 15.91 14.33
N ASP A 149 4.24 15.37 15.05
CA ASP A 149 2.91 15.96 15.19
C ASP A 149 2.86 16.88 16.40
N ASN A 150 2.55 18.16 16.19
CA ASN A 150 2.35 19.12 17.25
C ASN A 150 0.99 18.89 17.91
N VAL A 151 1.02 18.53 19.19
CA VAL A 151 -0.18 18.13 19.93
C VAL A 151 -0.25 18.81 21.30
N ALA A 152 -1.44 18.86 21.88
CA ALA A 152 -1.62 19.32 23.24
C ALA A 152 -0.88 18.37 24.22
N PRO A 153 -0.09 18.92 25.16
CA PRO A 153 0.59 18.11 26.16
C PRO A 153 -0.39 17.44 27.10
N GLY A 154 0.00 16.30 27.66
CA GLY A 154 -0.83 15.54 28.59
C GLY A 154 -1.95 14.71 27.96
N LYS A 155 -2.27 14.89 26.66
CA LYS A 155 -3.28 14.14 25.93
C LYS A 155 -2.61 13.04 25.10
N GLU A 156 -3.25 11.87 25.06
CA GLU A 156 -2.83 10.73 24.24
C GLU A 156 -3.41 10.80 22.83
N TYR A 157 -2.59 10.43 21.85
CA TYR A 157 -2.94 10.32 20.44
C TYR A 157 -2.41 9.00 19.89
N CYS A 158 -3.23 8.34 19.07
CA CYS A 158 -2.89 7.05 18.47
C CYS A 158 -2.69 7.22 16.96
N TYR A 159 -1.69 6.54 16.41
CA TYR A 159 -1.26 6.71 15.03
C TYR A 159 -1.14 5.37 14.33
N SER A 160 -1.41 5.37 13.03
CA SER A 160 -1.04 4.33 12.09
C SER A 160 -0.52 4.95 10.81
N VAL A 161 0.23 4.18 10.04
CA VAL A 161 0.88 4.62 8.81
C VAL A 161 0.70 3.55 7.74
N SER A 162 0.41 3.93 6.51
CA SER A 162 0.50 3.08 5.32
C SER A 162 1.52 3.65 4.34
N ALA A 163 2.11 2.79 3.51
CA ALA A 163 2.97 3.19 2.41
C ALA A 163 2.18 3.18 1.10
N ALA A 164 2.56 4.02 0.13
CA ALA A 164 2.00 4.01 -1.20
C ALA A 164 3.09 4.17 -2.27
N ASP A 165 2.87 3.51 -3.42
CA ASP A 165 3.77 3.57 -4.56
C ASP A 165 3.51 4.81 -5.45
N GLN A 166 4.32 4.98 -6.49
CA GLN A 166 4.18 6.08 -7.46
C GLN A 166 2.86 6.07 -8.26
N TYR A 167 2.11 4.97 -8.23
CA TYR A 167 0.83 4.82 -8.93
C TYR A 167 -0.36 5.03 -7.99
N GLY A 168 -0.08 5.26 -6.70
CA GLY A 168 -1.08 5.43 -5.66
C GLY A 168 -1.62 4.12 -5.09
N THR A 169 -0.98 2.98 -5.40
CA THR A 169 -1.31 1.70 -4.75
C THR A 169 -0.88 1.79 -3.30
N GLU A 170 -1.84 1.65 -2.38
CA GLU A 170 -1.61 1.72 -0.95
C GLU A 170 -1.50 0.32 -0.36
N GLY A 171 -0.45 0.09 0.44
CA GLY A 171 -0.30 -1.10 1.26
C GLY A 171 -1.16 -1.06 2.51
N GLU A 172 -1.11 -2.12 3.31
CA GLU A 172 -1.84 -2.17 4.57
C GLU A 172 -1.30 -1.16 5.59
N GLN A 173 -2.17 -0.70 6.47
CA GLN A 173 -1.77 0.17 7.59
C GLN A 173 -0.99 -0.62 8.65
N SER A 174 0.00 0.02 9.25
CA SER A 174 0.70 -0.48 10.42
C SER A 174 -0.24 -0.77 11.59
N SER A 175 0.24 -1.53 12.56
CA SER A 175 -0.38 -1.57 13.89
C SER A 175 -0.48 -0.16 14.46
N THR A 176 -1.56 0.09 15.22
CA THR A 176 -1.78 1.39 15.88
C THR A 176 -0.88 1.51 17.12
N HIS A 177 -0.11 2.58 17.20
CA HIS A 177 0.70 2.93 18.37
C HIS A 177 0.31 4.29 18.90
N CYS A 178 0.33 4.45 20.24
CA CYS A 178 -0.09 5.68 20.90
C CYS A 178 1.07 6.37 21.58
N GLY A 179 1.03 7.71 21.60
CA GLY A 179 1.97 8.57 22.27
C GLY A 179 1.29 9.75 22.93
N LYS A 180 1.92 10.28 23.97
CA LYS A 180 1.41 11.41 24.75
C LYS A 180 2.38 12.57 24.65
N GLY A 181 1.88 13.73 24.22
CA GLY A 181 2.66 14.97 24.25
C GLY A 181 3.10 15.29 25.68
N GLN A 182 4.35 15.66 25.84
CA GLN A 182 4.94 16.02 27.12
C GLN A 182 4.77 17.53 27.39
N PHE A 183 4.60 17.89 28.64
CA PHE A 183 4.67 19.31 29.04
C PHE A 183 6.10 19.82 28.91
N ALA A 184 6.23 21.09 28.54
CA ALA A 184 7.51 21.76 28.59
C ALA A 184 8.02 21.87 30.05
N PRO A 185 9.32 21.81 30.28
CA PRO A 185 9.84 22.03 31.60
C PRO A 185 9.52 23.46 32.08
N PRO A 186 9.34 23.69 33.41
CA PRO A 186 9.20 25.02 33.94
C PRO A 186 10.39 25.91 33.55
N SER A 187 10.12 27.13 33.10
CA SER A 187 11.15 28.11 32.75
C SER A 187 11.40 29.08 33.88
N ASN A 188 12.48 29.86 33.79
CA ASN A 188 12.86 30.87 34.79
C ASN A 188 13.01 30.27 36.20
N PHE A 189 13.55 29.04 36.30
CA PHE A 189 13.84 28.41 37.58
C PHE A 189 14.99 29.12 38.24
N THR A 190 14.74 29.70 39.44
CA THR A 190 15.70 30.45 40.23
C THR A 190 15.68 29.99 41.67
N ALA A 191 16.81 30.13 42.35
CA ALA A 191 16.96 29.83 43.76
C ALA A 191 17.60 31.04 44.47
N GLU A 192 17.01 31.50 45.55
CA GLU A 192 17.50 32.60 46.39
C GLU A 192 17.75 32.09 47.80
N VAL A 193 18.97 32.22 48.27
CA VAL A 193 19.38 31.76 49.62
C VAL A 193 19.17 32.86 50.65
N MET A 194 18.36 32.54 51.67
CA MET A 194 18.10 33.39 52.79
C MET A 194 18.50 32.67 54.12
N ARG A 195 19.66 33.00 54.68
CA ARG A 195 20.20 32.33 55.89
C ARG A 195 20.18 30.80 55.75
N ASN A 196 19.21 30.11 56.36
CA ASN A 196 19.08 28.65 56.38
C ASN A 196 17.96 28.13 55.45
N THR A 197 17.36 28.99 54.63
CA THR A 197 16.27 28.64 53.70
C THR A 197 16.66 28.98 52.27
N VAL A 198 16.12 28.23 51.34
CA VAL A 198 16.23 28.48 49.91
C VAL A 198 14.83 28.68 49.35
N ASN A 199 14.60 29.84 48.75
CA ASN A 199 13.38 30.15 48.05
C ASN A 199 13.55 29.80 46.56
N PHE A 200 12.66 28.98 46.03
CA PHE A 200 12.64 28.62 44.62
C PHE A 200 11.50 29.34 43.92
N LYS A 201 11.74 29.80 42.70
CA LYS A 201 10.73 30.41 41.82
C LYS A 201 10.87 29.84 40.43
N TRP A 202 9.77 29.67 39.75
CA TRP A 202 9.71 29.26 38.35
C TRP A 202 8.46 29.84 37.69
N LYS A 203 8.45 29.88 36.35
CA LYS A 203 7.26 30.24 35.59
C LYS A 203 6.35 29.01 35.51
N SER A 204 5.07 29.19 35.82
CA SER A 204 4.07 28.13 35.74
C SER A 204 3.94 27.60 34.29
N VAL A 205 3.59 26.32 34.20
CA VAL A 205 3.28 25.62 32.92
C VAL A 205 1.79 25.35 32.92
N GLU A 206 1.13 25.85 31.91
CA GLU A 206 -0.31 25.68 31.76
C GLU A 206 -0.69 24.19 31.62
N GLY A 207 -1.74 23.76 32.32
CA GLY A 207 -2.32 22.42 32.23
C GLY A 207 -1.64 21.36 33.09
N VAL A 208 -0.65 21.70 33.91
CA VAL A 208 -0.08 20.79 34.90
C VAL A 208 -0.84 20.89 36.22
N SER A 209 -0.87 19.82 37.01
CA SER A 209 -1.50 19.77 38.32
C SER A 209 -0.56 20.11 39.45
N GLY A 210 0.74 20.30 39.17
CA GLY A 210 1.77 20.60 40.16
C GLY A 210 3.19 20.31 39.69
N TYR A 211 4.14 20.43 40.60
CA TYR A 211 5.57 20.31 40.33
C TYR A 211 6.25 19.38 41.32
N HIS A 212 7.26 18.70 40.84
CA HIS A 212 8.21 17.95 41.67
C HIS A 212 9.55 18.70 41.70
N LEU A 213 10.02 19.02 42.91
CA LEU A 213 11.32 19.61 43.08
C LEU A 213 12.33 18.54 43.53
N TYR A 214 13.45 18.47 42.83
CA TYR A 214 14.51 17.51 43.10
C TYR A 214 15.79 18.22 43.57
N ARG A 215 16.52 17.60 44.51
CA ARG A 215 17.85 18.00 44.94
C ARG A 215 18.79 16.80 44.83
N ASN A 216 19.85 16.92 44.04
CA ASN A 216 20.82 15.85 43.78
C ASN A 216 20.16 14.55 43.28
N GLY A 217 19.08 14.67 42.50
CA GLY A 217 18.32 13.54 41.98
C GLY A 217 17.25 12.98 42.93
N GLU A 218 17.15 13.44 44.16
CA GLU A 218 16.14 13.04 45.13
C GLU A 218 14.97 14.01 45.15
N LEU A 219 13.75 13.50 45.17
CA LEU A 219 12.52 14.29 45.30
C LEU A 219 12.43 14.87 46.70
N ILE A 220 12.41 16.22 46.83
CA ILE A 220 12.37 16.93 48.11
C ILE A 220 11.03 17.63 48.36
N LEU A 221 10.28 17.92 47.33
CA LEU A 221 8.98 18.61 47.45
C LEU A 221 8.05 18.26 46.27
N THR A 222 6.76 18.07 46.56
CA THR A 222 5.68 18.08 45.58
C THR A 222 4.77 19.25 45.90
N THR A 223 4.53 20.14 44.95
CA THR A 223 3.57 21.24 45.10
C THR A 223 2.39 21.03 44.16
N GLN A 224 1.24 21.53 44.54
CA GLN A 224 0.14 21.79 43.60
C GLN A 224 0.32 23.18 43.00
N ASP A 225 -0.23 23.39 41.79
CA ASP A 225 -0.17 24.71 41.14
C ASP A 225 -1.07 25.71 41.83
#